data_f927af318462804441480f753cd7d2db
#
_entry.id   f927af318462804441480f753cd7d2db
#
_cell.length_a   1.000
_cell.length_b   1.000
_cell.length_c   1.000
_cell.angle_alpha   90.00
_cell.angle_beta   90.00
_cell.angle_gamma   90.00
#
_symmetry.space_group_name_H-M   'P 1'
#
loop_
_entity.id
_entity.type
_entity.pdbx_description
1 polymer ?
#
loop_
_entity_poly.entity_id
_entity_poly.type
_entity_poly.pdbx_seq_one_letter_code
_entity_poly.pdbx_strand_id
1 'polypeptide(L)'
;MIAQGGGSIVNSSSFAFLGDYGGTGYPAGKGAVNSLTLAIAAELKEHRVRANVVCPGARTRLSTGPDYVAHIADLNRRGLLDDVSMQGSLDVAPPDYAAPTYVFLASDLARHLTGQIVAASGGFVGKFPKVTPELIGYRDHHDSPPWTVTELSAMFDGRAD
;
A
#
# COMPACT_ATOMS: atom_id res chain seq x y z
N MET A 1 -13.13 19.95 8.30
CA MET A 1 -12.10 20.37 7.32
C MET A 1 -12.71 21.20 6.20
N ILE A 2 -13.79 20.78 5.54
CA ILE A 2 -14.44 21.59 4.48
C ILE A 2 -14.82 22.99 4.99
N ALA A 3 -15.57 23.08 6.09
CA ALA A 3 -16.02 24.36 6.64
C ALA A 3 -14.88 25.30 7.07
N GLN A 4 -13.70 24.77 7.37
CA GLN A 4 -12.51 25.58 7.73
C GLN A 4 -11.61 25.90 6.53
N GLY A 5 -11.97 25.45 5.34
CA GLY A 5 -11.27 25.77 4.08
C GLY A 5 -10.08 24.88 3.75
N GLY A 6 -9.95 23.70 4.34
CA GLY A 6 -8.90 22.73 4.03
C GLY A 6 -8.45 21.89 5.21
N GLY A 7 -7.49 21.02 4.97
CA GLY A 7 -6.89 20.18 6.00
C GLY A 7 -6.05 19.05 5.44
N SER A 8 -5.44 18.28 6.33
CA SER A 8 -4.65 17.09 5.97
C SER A 8 -5.06 15.88 6.79
N ILE A 9 -5.32 14.78 6.12
CA ILE A 9 -5.57 13.46 6.71
C ILE A 9 -4.36 12.60 6.39
N VAL A 10 -3.76 11.97 7.40
CA VAL A 10 -2.66 11.01 7.23
C VAL A 10 -3.06 9.72 7.91
N ASN A 11 -3.40 8.72 7.12
CA ASN A 11 -3.79 7.41 7.62
C ASN A 11 -2.58 6.47 7.70
N SER A 12 -2.66 5.46 8.58
CA SER A 12 -1.64 4.42 8.71
C SER A 12 -2.10 3.12 8.08
N SER A 13 -1.37 2.67 7.07
CA SER A 13 -1.50 1.34 6.49
C SER A 13 -0.37 0.41 7.00
N SER A 14 0.04 -0.55 6.20
CA SER A 14 1.12 -1.49 6.47
C SER A 14 1.60 -2.08 5.15
N PHE A 15 2.85 -2.50 5.07
CA PHE A 15 3.36 -3.33 3.97
C PHE A 15 2.55 -4.63 3.79
N ALA A 16 1.91 -5.12 4.86
CA ALA A 16 1.06 -6.30 4.81
C ALA A 16 -0.10 -6.23 3.81
N PHE A 17 -0.49 -5.03 3.33
CA PHE A 17 -1.52 -4.89 2.29
C PHE A 17 -1.11 -5.54 0.96
N LEU A 18 0.18 -5.79 0.75
CA LEU A 18 0.71 -6.52 -0.41
C LEU A 18 0.37 -8.03 -0.37
N GLY A 19 0.04 -8.58 0.81
CA GLY A 19 -0.30 -9.99 0.98
C GLY A 19 0.84 -10.86 1.50
N ASP A 20 2.07 -10.36 1.51
CA ASP A 20 3.30 -11.15 1.74
C ASP A 20 3.49 -11.58 3.21
N TYR A 21 2.83 -10.91 4.14
CA TYR A 21 2.98 -11.14 5.59
C TYR A 21 2.01 -12.17 6.17
N GLY A 22 1.30 -12.90 5.31
CA GLY A 22 0.34 -13.92 5.70
C GLY A 22 -0.92 -13.36 6.36
N GLY A 23 -1.88 -14.27 6.63
CA GLY A 23 -3.21 -13.91 7.13
C GLY A 23 -4.07 -13.21 6.06
N THR A 24 -5.36 -13.08 6.31
CA THR A 24 -6.29 -12.44 5.35
C THR A 24 -6.94 -11.18 5.91
N GLY A 25 -7.29 -11.17 7.20
CA GLY A 25 -8.03 -10.06 7.81
C GLY A 25 -7.22 -8.77 7.92
N TYR A 26 -5.97 -8.85 8.40
CA TYR A 26 -5.13 -7.67 8.56
C TYR A 26 -4.74 -7.02 7.21
N PRO A 27 -4.25 -7.78 6.20
CA PRO A 27 -4.01 -7.25 4.86
C PRO A 27 -5.26 -6.61 4.24
N ALA A 28 -6.43 -7.27 4.35
CA ALA A 28 -7.69 -6.74 3.84
C ALA A 28 -8.04 -5.39 4.49
N GLY A 29 -7.92 -5.28 5.82
CA GLY A 29 -8.15 -4.04 6.54
C GLY A 29 -7.20 -2.92 6.12
N LYS A 30 -5.91 -3.23 5.92
CA LYS A 30 -4.91 -2.25 5.50
C LYS A 30 -5.06 -1.85 4.02
N GLY A 31 -5.46 -2.78 3.15
CA GLY A 31 -5.88 -2.49 1.78
C GLY A 31 -7.10 -1.57 1.73
N ALA A 32 -8.09 -1.80 2.59
CA ALA A 32 -9.27 -0.94 2.72
C ALA A 32 -8.89 0.49 3.14
N VAL A 33 -7.94 0.66 4.08
CA VAL A 33 -7.41 1.97 4.47
C VAL A 33 -6.78 2.70 3.28
N ASN A 34 -6.02 1.99 2.44
CA ASN A 34 -5.43 2.57 1.23
C ASN A 34 -6.52 3.08 0.28
N SER A 35 -7.48 2.23 -0.08
CA SER A 35 -8.57 2.58 -1.00
C SER A 35 -9.45 3.70 -0.45
N LEU A 36 -9.81 3.66 0.83
CA LEU A 36 -10.55 4.74 1.51
C LEU A 36 -9.81 6.07 1.40
N THR A 37 -8.51 6.08 1.66
CA THR A 37 -7.72 7.31 1.60
C THR A 37 -7.61 7.88 0.19
N LEU A 38 -7.47 7.01 -0.82
CA LEU A 38 -7.48 7.43 -2.22
C LEU A 38 -8.84 8.02 -2.63
N ALA A 39 -9.94 7.44 -2.16
CA ALA A 39 -11.29 7.95 -2.41
C ALA A 39 -11.49 9.33 -1.74
N ILE A 40 -11.12 9.47 -0.48
CA ILE A 40 -11.16 10.77 0.24
C ILE A 40 -10.32 11.82 -0.49
N ALA A 41 -9.11 11.46 -0.94
CA ALA A 41 -8.22 12.36 -1.66
C ALA A 41 -8.82 12.86 -2.97
N ALA A 42 -9.55 12.01 -3.68
CA ALA A 42 -10.24 12.37 -4.92
C ALA A 42 -11.47 13.24 -4.65
N GLU A 43 -12.32 12.82 -3.72
CA GLU A 43 -13.60 13.47 -3.41
C GLU A 43 -13.41 14.87 -2.81
N LEU A 44 -12.42 15.04 -1.91
CA LEU A 44 -12.23 16.29 -1.18
C LEU A 44 -11.17 17.23 -1.79
N LYS A 45 -10.67 16.92 -2.98
CA LYS A 45 -9.66 17.71 -3.68
C LYS A 45 -10.07 19.18 -3.86
N GLU A 46 -11.29 19.41 -4.30
CA GLU A 46 -11.85 20.77 -4.53
C GLU A 46 -11.97 21.58 -3.23
N HIS A 47 -12.08 20.91 -2.08
CA HIS A 47 -12.17 21.52 -0.76
C HIS A 47 -10.80 21.77 -0.11
N ARG A 48 -9.71 21.57 -0.83
CA ARG A 48 -8.34 21.70 -0.32
C ARG A 48 -8.05 20.79 0.88
N VAL A 49 -8.76 19.68 0.99
CA VAL A 49 -8.48 18.62 1.96
C VAL A 49 -7.62 17.57 1.27
N ARG A 50 -6.46 17.32 1.85
CA ARG A 50 -5.52 16.30 1.39
C ARG A 50 -5.69 15.03 2.21
N ALA A 51 -5.52 13.87 1.59
CA ALA A 51 -5.48 12.59 2.27
C ALA A 51 -4.35 11.74 1.73
N ASN A 52 -3.47 11.25 2.59
CA ASN A 52 -2.35 10.40 2.25
C ASN A 52 -2.24 9.23 3.24
N VAL A 53 -1.50 8.19 2.86
CA VAL A 53 -1.26 7.01 3.69
C VAL A 53 0.22 6.86 3.94
N VAL A 54 0.60 6.45 5.14
CA VAL A 54 1.94 5.94 5.45
C VAL A 54 1.85 4.44 5.74
N CYS A 55 2.71 3.67 5.11
CA CYS A 55 3.03 2.29 5.45
C CYS A 55 4.32 2.30 6.27
N PRO A 56 4.25 2.34 7.60
CA PRO A 56 5.45 2.43 8.43
C PRO A 56 6.09 1.06 8.64
N GLY A 57 7.41 1.02 8.67
CA GLY A 57 8.19 -0.03 9.31
C GLY A 57 8.83 0.54 10.57
N ALA A 58 8.42 0.06 11.74
CA ALA A 58 8.91 0.56 13.01
C ALA A 58 8.92 -0.53 14.08
N ARG A 59 9.99 -0.59 14.87
CA ARG A 59 10.11 -1.50 15.99
C ARG A 59 9.15 -1.09 17.11
N THR A 60 8.17 -1.94 17.35
CA THR A 60 7.15 -1.77 18.38
C THR A 60 7.03 -3.04 19.21
N ARG A 61 6.19 -3.02 20.24
CA ARG A 61 5.89 -4.23 21.02
C ARG A 61 5.27 -5.36 20.19
N LEU A 62 4.68 -5.05 19.04
CA LEU A 62 4.07 -6.03 18.13
C LEU A 62 5.09 -6.66 17.16
N SER A 63 6.25 -6.03 16.98
CA SER A 63 7.31 -6.47 16.06
C SER A 63 8.58 -6.91 16.80
N THR A 64 8.44 -7.42 18.02
CA THR A 64 9.54 -7.89 18.85
C THR A 64 9.16 -9.17 19.59
N GLY A 65 10.17 -9.92 20.02
CA GLY A 65 10.00 -11.15 20.78
C GLY A 65 10.13 -12.42 19.94
N PRO A 66 10.28 -13.58 20.61
CA PRO A 66 10.57 -14.85 19.95
C PRO A 66 9.45 -15.30 19.01
N ASP A 67 8.18 -15.04 19.35
CA ASP A 67 7.03 -15.43 18.53
C ASP A 67 7.00 -14.65 17.21
N TYR A 68 7.34 -13.36 17.25
CA TYR A 68 7.45 -12.54 16.05
C TYR A 68 8.59 -13.03 15.14
N VAL A 69 9.76 -13.28 15.71
CA VAL A 69 10.93 -13.80 14.97
C VAL A 69 10.60 -15.14 14.32
N ALA A 70 9.97 -16.05 15.06
CA ALA A 70 9.56 -17.36 14.56
C ALA A 70 8.52 -17.22 13.42
N HIS A 71 7.57 -16.31 13.56
CA HIS A 71 6.56 -16.05 12.53
C HIS A 71 7.19 -15.53 11.22
N ILE A 72 8.08 -14.53 11.30
CA ILE A 72 8.78 -13.98 10.13
C ILE A 72 9.63 -15.05 9.43
N ALA A 73 10.35 -15.88 10.21
CA ALA A 73 11.14 -16.99 9.68
C ALA A 73 10.25 -18.05 9.00
N ASP A 74 9.04 -18.32 9.53
CA ASP A 74 8.09 -19.25 8.92
C ASP A 74 7.56 -18.72 7.59
N LEU A 75 7.24 -17.43 7.50
CA LEU A 75 6.79 -16.81 6.25
C LEU A 75 7.85 -16.89 5.15
N ASN A 76 9.11 -16.63 5.49
CA ASN A 76 10.22 -16.75 4.55
C ASN A 76 10.42 -18.22 4.11
N ARG A 77 10.45 -19.18 5.05
CA ARG A 77 10.57 -20.60 4.74
C ARG A 77 9.46 -21.11 3.81
N ARG A 78 8.26 -20.53 3.90
CA ARG A 78 7.11 -20.86 3.03
C ARG A 78 7.13 -20.12 1.70
N GLY A 79 8.13 -19.27 1.44
CA GLY A 79 8.22 -18.47 0.21
C GLY A 79 7.20 -17.32 0.10
N LEU A 80 6.55 -16.94 1.22
CA LEU A 80 5.61 -15.81 1.26
C LEU A 80 6.33 -14.48 1.46
N LEU A 81 7.50 -14.50 2.07
CA LEU A 81 8.32 -13.31 2.36
C LEU A 81 9.73 -13.57 1.82
N ASP A 82 10.24 -12.69 0.99
CA ASP A 82 11.60 -12.79 0.46
C ASP A 82 12.66 -12.46 1.54
N ASP A 83 13.93 -12.76 1.26
CA ASP A 83 15.03 -12.58 2.20
C ASP A 83 15.25 -11.13 2.59
N VAL A 84 15.06 -10.17 1.67
CA VAL A 84 15.22 -8.74 1.92
C VAL A 84 14.13 -8.24 2.86
N SER A 85 12.89 -8.63 2.60
CA SER A 85 11.74 -8.30 3.43
C SER A 85 11.82 -8.97 4.80
N MET A 86 12.33 -10.21 4.88
CA MET A 86 12.61 -10.89 6.14
C MET A 86 13.63 -10.10 6.97
N GLN A 87 14.78 -9.74 6.40
CA GLN A 87 15.81 -8.98 7.10
C GLN A 87 15.29 -7.62 7.57
N GLY A 88 14.58 -6.89 6.69
CA GLY A 88 13.96 -5.62 7.04
C GLY A 88 12.92 -5.73 8.16
N SER A 89 12.26 -6.89 8.30
CA SER A 89 11.28 -7.15 9.36
C SER A 89 11.95 -7.51 10.70
N LEU A 90 13.12 -8.13 10.67
CA LEU A 90 13.88 -8.52 11.87
C LEU A 90 14.75 -7.38 12.41
N ASP A 91 15.25 -6.50 11.53
CA ASP A 91 16.08 -5.33 11.89
C ASP A 91 15.32 -4.02 11.69
N VAL A 92 14.22 -3.86 12.40
CA VAL A 92 13.36 -2.68 12.27
C VAL A 92 13.87 -1.53 13.13
N ALA A 93 14.02 -0.35 12.51
CA ALA A 93 14.42 0.88 13.19
C ALA A 93 13.36 1.38 14.20
N PRO A 94 13.76 2.22 15.18
CA PRO A 94 12.80 2.86 16.08
C PRO A 94 11.75 3.70 15.36
N PRO A 95 10.58 3.95 15.98
CA PRO A 95 9.49 4.76 15.39
C PRO A 95 9.90 6.17 14.97
N ASP A 96 10.93 6.73 15.59
CA ASP A 96 11.48 8.06 15.27
C ASP A 96 11.89 8.19 13.80
N TYR A 97 12.20 7.10 13.12
CA TYR A 97 12.52 7.10 11.68
C TYR A 97 11.28 7.23 10.78
N ALA A 98 10.12 6.75 11.21
CA ALA A 98 8.88 6.87 10.45
C ALA A 98 8.11 8.17 10.75
N ALA A 99 8.23 8.70 11.97
CA ALA A 99 7.48 9.85 12.45
C ALA A 99 7.63 11.12 11.57
N PRO A 100 8.82 11.49 11.06
CA PRO A 100 8.98 12.67 10.19
C PRO A 100 8.12 12.61 8.93
N THR A 101 7.86 11.43 8.38
CA THR A 101 7.00 11.26 7.18
C THR A 101 5.56 11.64 7.49
N TYR A 102 5.04 11.30 8.66
CA TYR A 102 3.70 11.71 9.10
C TYR A 102 3.62 13.22 9.29
N VAL A 103 4.61 13.81 9.97
CA VAL A 103 4.68 15.26 10.20
C VAL A 103 4.76 16.01 8.87
N PHE A 104 5.62 15.55 7.95
CA PHE A 104 5.73 16.12 6.60
C PHE A 104 4.39 16.10 5.87
N LEU A 105 3.72 14.95 5.79
CA LEU A 105 2.45 14.82 5.08
C LEU A 105 1.32 15.62 5.74
N ALA A 106 1.38 15.84 7.05
CA ALA A 106 0.42 16.68 7.78
C ALA A 106 0.67 18.17 7.57
N SER A 107 1.91 18.59 7.27
CA SER A 107 2.33 19.98 7.17
C SER A 107 2.03 20.63 5.81
N ASP A 108 2.17 21.96 5.75
CA ASP A 108 2.05 22.72 4.49
C ASP A 108 3.17 22.44 3.48
N LEU A 109 4.28 21.87 3.91
CA LEU A 109 5.36 21.45 3.01
C LEU A 109 4.88 20.41 2.00
N ALA A 110 3.88 19.60 2.37
CA ALA A 110 3.26 18.59 1.52
C ALA A 110 1.96 19.08 0.85
N ARG A 111 1.70 20.41 0.74
CA ARG A 111 0.44 20.94 0.19
C ARG A 111 0.12 20.47 -1.24
N HIS A 112 1.12 20.03 -1.98
CA HIS A 112 1.00 19.52 -3.34
C HIS A 112 0.73 18.00 -3.40
N LEU A 113 0.75 17.31 -2.26
CA LEU A 113 0.59 15.86 -2.18
C LEU A 113 -0.78 15.48 -1.64
N THR A 114 -1.54 14.70 -2.42
CA THR A 114 -2.76 14.03 -2.01
C THR A 114 -2.90 12.70 -2.75
N GLY A 115 -3.55 11.72 -2.16
CA GLY A 115 -3.73 10.40 -2.76
C GLY A 115 -2.42 9.61 -2.89
N GLN A 116 -1.46 9.82 -1.98
CA GLN A 116 -0.20 9.08 -1.99
C GLN A 116 -0.22 7.97 -0.94
N ILE A 117 0.36 6.83 -1.30
CA ILE A 117 0.68 5.74 -0.37
C ILE A 117 2.20 5.73 -0.25
N VAL A 118 2.71 6.12 0.91
CA VAL A 118 4.14 6.33 1.18
C VAL A 118 4.65 5.25 2.13
N ALA A 119 5.76 4.63 1.81
CA ALA A 119 6.49 3.73 2.69
C ALA A 119 7.54 4.52 3.48
N ALA A 120 7.66 4.24 4.79
CA ALA A 120 8.67 4.83 5.66
C ALA A 120 9.17 3.78 6.66
N SER A 121 10.41 3.30 6.47
CA SER A 121 11.00 2.27 7.32
C SER A 121 12.52 2.49 7.46
N GLY A 122 12.99 2.79 8.65
CA GLY A 122 14.38 3.15 8.87
C GLY A 122 14.82 4.32 7.98
N GLY A 123 15.92 4.17 7.29
CA GLY A 123 16.41 5.16 6.31
C GLY A 123 15.68 5.13 4.95
N PHE A 124 14.75 4.20 4.76
CA PHE A 124 14.02 4.06 3.50
C PHE A 124 12.74 4.91 3.50
N VAL A 125 12.58 5.72 2.45
CA VAL A 125 11.34 6.41 2.12
C VAL A 125 11.02 6.11 0.66
N GLY A 126 9.83 5.54 0.42
CA GLY A 126 9.38 5.17 -0.91
C GLY A 126 7.93 5.58 -1.15
N LYS A 127 7.48 5.42 -2.38
CA LYS A 127 6.10 5.65 -2.77
C LYS A 127 5.61 4.49 -3.61
N PHE A 128 4.45 3.95 -3.25
CA PHE A 128 3.77 2.97 -4.09
C PHE A 128 3.20 3.66 -5.32
N PRO A 129 3.44 3.13 -6.53
CA PRO A 129 2.83 3.65 -7.74
C PRO A 129 1.31 3.49 -7.69
N LYS A 130 0.59 4.36 -8.39
CA LYS A 130 -0.84 4.17 -8.58
C LYS A 130 -1.06 2.92 -9.42
N VAL A 131 -1.88 1.99 -8.90
CA VAL A 131 -2.27 0.80 -9.65
C VAL A 131 -3.16 1.24 -10.81
N THR A 132 -2.73 0.96 -12.02
CA THR A 132 -3.49 1.17 -13.25
C THR A 132 -3.59 -0.14 -14.00
N PRO A 133 -4.74 -0.47 -14.61
CA PRO A 133 -4.86 -1.68 -15.41
C PRO A 133 -3.96 -1.59 -16.64
N GLU A 134 -3.28 -2.68 -16.95
CA GLU A 134 -2.61 -2.87 -18.24
C GLU A 134 -3.63 -3.39 -19.25
N LEU A 135 -3.61 -2.84 -20.46
CA LEU A 135 -4.48 -3.31 -21.53
C LEU A 135 -3.95 -4.66 -22.07
N ILE A 136 -4.68 -5.71 -21.81
CA ILE A 136 -4.37 -7.06 -22.31
C ILE A 136 -5.09 -7.32 -23.63
N GLY A 137 -6.34 -6.89 -23.77
CA GLY A 137 -7.14 -7.01 -24.98
C GLY A 137 -8.31 -6.03 -24.98
N TYR A 138 -8.73 -5.62 -26.15
CA TYR A 138 -9.90 -4.78 -26.34
C TYR A 138 -10.80 -5.36 -27.41
N ARG A 139 -12.09 -5.27 -27.19
CA ARG A 139 -13.13 -5.63 -28.15
C ARG A 139 -14.29 -4.66 -28.00
N ASP A 140 -14.73 -4.08 -29.11
CA ASP A 140 -15.92 -3.22 -29.10
C ASP A 140 -17.17 -4.07 -28.88
N HIS A 141 -17.89 -3.80 -27.80
CA HIS A 141 -19.09 -4.53 -27.43
C HIS A 141 -20.33 -4.15 -28.29
N HIS A 142 -20.23 -3.13 -29.13
CA HIS A 142 -21.28 -2.73 -30.03
C HIS A 142 -21.35 -3.60 -31.29
N ASP A 143 -20.22 -4.15 -31.73
CA ASP A 143 -20.12 -4.93 -32.98
C ASP A 143 -19.50 -6.35 -32.78
N SER A 144 -19.09 -6.67 -31.58
CA SER A 144 -18.43 -7.92 -31.30
C SER A 144 -19.08 -8.67 -30.12
N PRO A 145 -19.15 -10.02 -30.17
CA PRO A 145 -19.66 -10.82 -29.05
C PRO A 145 -18.73 -10.77 -27.85
N PRO A 146 -19.22 -11.16 -26.64
CA PRO A 146 -18.37 -11.34 -25.46
C PRO A 146 -17.18 -12.27 -25.73
N TRP A 147 -16.08 -12.03 -24.97
CA TRP A 147 -14.93 -12.94 -24.97
C TRP A 147 -15.35 -14.33 -24.53
N THR A 148 -14.88 -15.35 -25.24
CA THR A 148 -14.99 -16.73 -24.80
C THR A 148 -13.89 -17.04 -23.77
N VAL A 149 -14.09 -18.06 -22.94
CA VAL A 149 -13.08 -18.51 -21.97
C VAL A 149 -11.75 -18.93 -22.67
N THR A 150 -11.85 -19.54 -23.84
CA THR A 150 -10.67 -19.95 -24.62
C THR A 150 -9.88 -18.74 -25.13
N GLU A 151 -10.56 -17.70 -25.61
CA GLU A 151 -9.88 -16.47 -26.04
C GLU A 151 -9.21 -15.76 -24.86
N LEU A 152 -9.88 -15.70 -23.69
CA LEU A 152 -9.28 -15.15 -22.47
C LEU A 152 -8.05 -15.95 -22.04
N SER A 153 -8.11 -17.29 -22.04
CA SER A 153 -6.95 -18.15 -21.74
C SER A 153 -5.77 -17.81 -22.64
N ALA A 154 -6.01 -17.74 -23.96
CA ALA A 154 -4.94 -17.44 -24.92
C ALA A 154 -4.29 -16.06 -24.71
N MET A 155 -5.03 -15.06 -24.20
CA MET A 155 -4.48 -13.72 -23.88
C MET A 155 -3.50 -13.77 -22.70
N PHE A 156 -3.73 -14.66 -21.73
CA PHE A 156 -2.90 -14.79 -20.54
C PHE A 156 -1.75 -15.79 -20.72
N ASP A 157 -1.93 -16.82 -21.56
CA ASP A 157 -0.89 -17.85 -21.80
C ASP A 157 0.37 -17.30 -22.49
N GLY A 158 0.28 -16.20 -23.22
CA GLY A 158 1.43 -15.54 -23.86
C GLY A 158 2.24 -14.63 -22.94
N ARG A 159 1.88 -14.53 -21.66
CA ARG A 159 2.48 -13.61 -20.68
C ARG A 159 2.92 -14.29 -19.38
N ALA A 160 3.10 -15.60 -19.41
CA ALA A 160 3.77 -16.28 -18.31
C ALA A 160 5.27 -15.91 -18.34
N ASP A 161 5.66 -15.00 -17.47
CA ASP A 161 7.04 -14.67 -17.15
C ASP A 161 7.70 -15.80 -16.35
#